data_ef7aa16a7844d557484ed414b35faaae
#
_entry.id   ef7aa16a7844d557484ed414b35faaae
#
_cell.length_a   1.000
_cell.length_b   1.000
_cell.length_c   1.000
_cell.angle_alpha   90.00
_cell.angle_beta   90.00
_cell.angle_gamma   90.00
#
_symmetry.space_group_name_H-M   'P 1'
#
loop_
_entity.id
_entity.type
_entity.pdbx_description
1 polymer ?
#
loop_
_entity_poly.entity_id
_entity_poly.type
_entity_poly.pdbx_seq_one_letter_code
_entity_poly.pdbx_strand_id
1 'polypeptide(L)'
;MDSRVFWLALAAFVGAIEGGMIAGLLPLVGAEFGVSPGQAGLVVLGYSVAYAVGPPMVAVFLGGVGRRRILAGAEFAVGLCMLAMAVFPLFEGAVLFRTLLGVAAGTLTGTAMATAAMLAPLGQRGRYMQVISLGQAIAALAGVPAGTWLASQFGWRIDYYVLATMAFLAALALYTQLPRGMQGDRQTMRDRIRVLRNPGVVPALFSTLLFMMGSAVVIVYVGPLMEAIGIGYDMLPLVLLAGGVGAVACGTVAGRMADRLGSVRTGLIGGLAVLAVMLAYLVLPVLPDDLKLPAMLLVSGVQGFVGRTYGIAVASHMAHLAPTAVPVAISLNMSTFMVGMAVSAAVGGLVVDLWGATWLPVFGAPVVALAMLIWRTVPEGVEAAPPVQVLEG
;
A
#
# COMPACT_ATOMS: atom_id res chain seq x y z
N MET A 1 -26.16 3.35 9.40
CA MET A 1 -25.05 2.62 8.78
C MET A 1 -24.84 1.34 9.58
N ASP A 2 -24.64 0.20 8.95
CA ASP A 2 -24.47 -1.08 9.66
C ASP A 2 -23.16 -1.05 10.47
N SER A 3 -23.23 -1.33 11.79
CA SER A 3 -22.09 -1.33 12.70
C SER A 3 -20.98 -2.32 12.29
N ARG A 4 -21.32 -3.34 11.52
CA ARG A 4 -20.40 -4.37 11.01
C ARG A 4 -19.30 -3.79 10.13
N VAL A 5 -19.59 -2.69 9.43
CA VAL A 5 -18.61 -2.02 8.55
C VAL A 5 -17.48 -1.37 9.36
N PHE A 6 -17.75 -0.93 10.59
CA PHE A 6 -16.72 -0.38 11.46
C PHE A 6 -15.66 -1.42 11.85
N TRP A 7 -16.06 -2.69 12.03
CA TRP A 7 -15.11 -3.76 12.31
C TRP A 7 -14.25 -4.11 11.10
N LEU A 8 -14.82 -4.05 9.90
CA LEU A 8 -14.05 -4.15 8.65
C LEU A 8 -13.08 -2.97 8.49
N ALA A 9 -13.50 -1.77 8.87
CA ALA A 9 -12.65 -0.59 8.84
C ALA A 9 -11.54 -0.66 9.90
N LEU A 10 -11.81 -1.21 11.10
CA LEU A 10 -10.79 -1.43 12.12
C LEU A 10 -9.73 -2.43 11.65
N ALA A 11 -10.13 -3.54 11.06
CA ALA A 11 -9.20 -4.51 10.48
C ALA A 11 -8.34 -3.88 9.36
N ALA A 12 -8.96 -3.09 8.48
CA ALA A 12 -8.24 -2.35 7.43
C ALA A 12 -7.31 -1.26 8.00
N PHE A 13 -7.68 -0.63 9.11
CA PHE A 13 -6.87 0.34 9.84
C PHE A 13 -5.62 -0.32 10.43
N VAL A 14 -5.77 -1.46 11.12
CA VAL A 14 -4.65 -2.23 11.68
C VAL A 14 -3.67 -2.64 10.58
N GLY A 15 -4.18 -3.23 9.49
CA GLY A 15 -3.36 -3.64 8.36
C GLY A 15 -2.66 -2.48 7.64
N ALA A 16 -3.28 -1.29 7.59
CA ALA A 16 -2.68 -0.11 6.99
C ALA A 16 -1.58 0.51 7.87
N ILE A 17 -1.73 0.54 9.20
CA ILE A 17 -0.66 0.95 10.11
C ILE A 17 0.51 0.00 9.96
N GLU A 18 0.26 -1.30 10.08
CA GLU A 18 1.26 -2.34 10.00
C GLU A 18 2.07 -2.27 8.71
N GLY A 19 1.38 -2.16 7.55
CA GLY A 19 2.04 -2.05 6.25
C GLY A 19 2.84 -0.77 6.08
N GLY A 20 2.39 0.34 6.68
CA GLY A 20 3.03 1.65 6.53
C GLY A 20 4.16 1.92 7.52
N MET A 21 4.05 1.45 8.77
CA MET A 21 5.03 1.79 9.79
C MET A 21 6.39 1.08 9.63
N ILE A 22 6.44 0.00 8.84
CA ILE A 22 7.69 -0.76 8.67
C ILE A 22 8.85 0.10 8.15
N ALA A 23 8.57 1.06 7.27
CA ALA A 23 9.58 2.02 6.80
C ALA A 23 10.19 2.82 7.95
N GLY A 24 9.37 3.13 8.97
CA GLY A 24 9.81 3.76 10.20
C GLY A 24 10.54 2.83 11.16
N LEU A 25 10.26 1.54 11.14
CA LEU A 25 10.85 0.57 12.06
C LEU A 25 12.17 -0.06 11.54
N LEU A 26 12.45 0.05 10.23
CA LEU A 26 13.59 -0.60 9.60
C LEU A 26 14.93 -0.32 10.31
N PRO A 27 15.28 0.94 10.66
CA PRO A 27 16.52 1.22 11.38
C PRO A 27 16.59 0.57 12.75
N LEU A 28 15.47 0.55 13.51
CA LEU A 28 15.40 -0.07 14.84
C LEU A 28 15.56 -1.60 14.75
N VAL A 29 14.90 -2.23 13.77
CA VAL A 29 15.02 -3.67 13.51
C VAL A 29 16.46 -4.00 13.10
N GLY A 30 17.04 -3.22 12.20
CA GLY A 30 18.43 -3.41 11.77
C GLY A 30 19.42 -3.31 12.93
N ALA A 31 19.28 -2.29 13.76
CA ALA A 31 20.15 -2.08 14.93
C ALA A 31 20.04 -3.20 15.96
N GLU A 32 18.83 -3.68 16.24
CA GLU A 32 18.62 -4.72 17.26
C GLU A 32 19.17 -6.08 16.83
N PHE A 33 18.99 -6.45 15.57
CA PHE A 33 19.49 -7.74 15.07
C PHE A 33 20.91 -7.66 14.51
N GLY A 34 21.54 -6.48 14.47
CA GLY A 34 22.88 -6.28 13.94
C GLY A 34 23.00 -6.57 12.45
N VAL A 35 21.94 -6.32 11.68
CA VAL A 35 21.88 -6.55 10.24
C VAL A 35 21.99 -5.24 9.46
N SER A 36 22.48 -5.30 8.21
CA SER A 36 22.56 -4.11 7.37
C SER A 36 21.17 -3.58 7.00
N PRO A 37 21.04 -2.29 6.62
CA PRO A 37 19.76 -1.75 6.12
C PRO A 37 19.19 -2.55 4.95
N GLY A 38 20.06 -3.07 4.05
CA GLY A 38 19.64 -3.92 2.95
C GLY A 38 19.09 -5.26 3.43
N GLN A 39 19.74 -5.89 4.41
CA GLN A 39 19.22 -7.11 5.03
C GLN A 39 17.90 -6.86 5.73
N ALA A 40 17.78 -5.75 6.49
CA ALA A 40 16.52 -5.37 7.13
C ALA A 40 15.39 -5.22 6.10
N GLY A 41 15.67 -4.76 4.89
CA GLY A 41 14.72 -4.69 3.77
C GLY A 41 14.08 -6.03 3.37
N LEU A 42 14.69 -7.19 3.73
CA LEU A 42 14.10 -8.52 3.49
C LEU A 42 12.74 -8.69 4.20
N VAL A 43 12.52 -7.98 5.29
CA VAL A 43 11.25 -7.95 6.01
C VAL A 43 10.14 -7.33 5.13
N VAL A 44 10.48 -6.29 4.36
CA VAL A 44 9.55 -5.65 3.40
C VAL A 44 9.39 -6.51 2.16
N LEU A 45 10.48 -7.08 1.65
CA LEU A 45 10.48 -7.97 0.49
C LEU A 45 9.54 -9.17 0.71
N GLY A 46 9.76 -9.92 1.80
CA GLY A 46 8.97 -11.11 2.13
C GLY A 46 7.47 -10.81 2.26
N TYR A 47 7.14 -9.75 3.00
CA TYR A 47 5.76 -9.27 3.13
C TYR A 47 5.13 -8.94 1.77
N SER A 48 5.82 -8.14 0.95
CA SER A 48 5.27 -7.64 -0.31
C SER A 48 5.06 -8.76 -1.34
N VAL A 49 5.99 -9.71 -1.45
CA VAL A 49 5.82 -10.90 -2.30
C VAL A 49 4.64 -11.73 -1.82
N ALA A 50 4.56 -11.99 -0.53
CA ALA A 50 3.51 -12.80 0.06
C ALA A 50 2.13 -12.12 -0.05
N TYR A 51 2.07 -10.82 0.12
CA TYR A 51 0.85 -10.03 -0.11
C TYR A 51 0.38 -10.09 -1.56
N ALA A 52 1.30 -10.08 -2.54
CA ALA A 52 0.96 -10.16 -3.96
C ALA A 52 0.40 -11.54 -4.36
N VAL A 53 0.99 -12.62 -3.84
CA VAL A 53 0.71 -14.00 -4.24
C VAL A 53 -0.32 -14.68 -3.32
N GLY A 54 -0.34 -14.32 -2.04
CA GLY A 54 -1.18 -14.95 -1.02
C GLY A 54 -2.67 -14.93 -1.31
N PRO A 55 -3.30 -13.77 -1.61
CA PRO A 55 -4.73 -13.70 -1.87
C PRO A 55 -5.22 -14.58 -3.02
N PRO A 56 -4.53 -14.66 -4.17
CA PRO A 56 -4.84 -15.64 -5.21
C PRO A 56 -4.78 -17.10 -4.73
N MET A 57 -3.76 -17.45 -3.94
CA MET A 57 -3.61 -18.80 -3.39
C MET A 57 -4.76 -19.12 -2.42
N VAL A 58 -5.05 -18.22 -1.49
CA VAL A 58 -6.16 -18.38 -0.55
C VAL A 58 -7.50 -18.52 -1.28
N ALA A 59 -7.73 -17.76 -2.34
CA ALA A 59 -8.94 -17.86 -3.14
C ALA A 59 -9.08 -19.23 -3.82
N VAL A 60 -7.98 -19.86 -4.25
CA VAL A 60 -7.99 -21.22 -4.83
C VAL A 60 -8.24 -22.28 -3.77
N PHE A 61 -7.50 -22.22 -2.65
CA PHE A 61 -7.56 -23.28 -1.62
C PHE A 61 -8.77 -23.15 -0.69
N LEU A 62 -9.16 -21.92 -0.36
CA LEU A 62 -10.23 -21.61 0.60
C LEU A 62 -11.47 -20.97 -0.06
N GLY A 63 -11.60 -20.99 -1.38
CA GLY A 63 -12.71 -20.36 -2.10
C GLY A 63 -14.11 -20.91 -1.79
N GLY A 64 -14.20 -22.09 -1.13
CA GLY A 64 -15.45 -22.64 -0.59
C GLY A 64 -15.78 -22.22 0.85
N VAL A 65 -14.84 -21.55 1.54
CA VAL A 65 -15.02 -21.10 2.92
C VAL A 65 -15.79 -19.78 2.95
N GLY A 66 -16.80 -19.68 3.83
CA GLY A 66 -17.59 -18.46 3.96
C GLY A 66 -16.73 -17.24 4.35
N ARG A 67 -17.03 -16.07 3.77
CA ARG A 67 -16.28 -14.80 3.96
C ARG A 67 -16.03 -14.43 5.41
N ARG A 68 -16.99 -14.70 6.31
CA ARG A 68 -16.86 -14.49 7.73
C ARG A 68 -15.66 -15.23 8.33
N ARG A 69 -15.50 -16.52 7.97
CA ARG A 69 -14.37 -17.35 8.45
C ARG A 69 -13.05 -16.90 7.84
N ILE A 70 -13.05 -16.54 6.56
CA ILE A 70 -11.84 -16.04 5.88
C ILE A 70 -11.38 -14.73 6.52
N LEU A 71 -12.28 -13.77 6.74
CA LEU A 71 -11.93 -12.48 7.33
C LEU A 71 -11.46 -12.61 8.78
N ALA A 72 -12.22 -13.31 9.61
CA ALA A 72 -11.84 -13.51 11.00
C ALA A 72 -10.55 -14.33 11.15
N GLY A 73 -10.38 -15.36 10.33
CA GLY A 73 -9.17 -16.19 10.32
C GLY A 73 -7.94 -15.44 9.81
N ALA A 74 -8.10 -14.63 8.76
CA ALA A 74 -7.01 -13.80 8.24
C ALA A 74 -6.59 -12.73 9.26
N GLU A 75 -7.55 -12.05 9.90
CA GLU A 75 -7.25 -11.05 10.92
C GLU A 75 -6.64 -11.67 12.18
N PHE A 76 -7.10 -12.85 12.59
CA PHE A 76 -6.48 -13.61 13.67
C PHE A 76 -5.03 -14.00 13.32
N ALA A 77 -4.78 -14.46 12.09
CA ALA A 77 -3.44 -14.77 11.61
C ALA A 77 -2.53 -13.53 11.57
N VAL A 78 -3.07 -12.36 11.20
CA VAL A 78 -2.37 -11.06 11.29
C VAL A 78 -1.91 -10.81 12.73
N GLY A 79 -2.83 -10.90 13.71
CA GLY A 79 -2.50 -10.73 15.13
C GLY A 79 -1.47 -11.74 15.64
N LEU A 80 -1.59 -13.01 15.24
CA LEU A 80 -0.65 -14.06 15.63
C LEU A 80 0.75 -13.82 15.06
N CYS A 81 0.86 -13.44 13.78
CA CYS A 81 2.15 -13.12 13.16
C CYS A 81 2.79 -11.89 13.80
N MET A 82 2.01 -10.86 14.12
CA MET A 82 2.49 -9.68 14.83
C MET A 82 3.04 -10.05 16.22
N LEU A 83 2.27 -10.84 16.98
CA LEU A 83 2.71 -11.29 18.29
C LEU A 83 3.98 -12.16 18.20
N ALA A 84 4.04 -13.05 17.21
CA ALA A 84 5.21 -13.88 16.96
C ALA A 84 6.45 -13.04 16.61
N MET A 85 6.31 -12.00 15.79
CA MET A 85 7.40 -11.05 15.52
C MET A 85 7.89 -10.35 16.78
N ALA A 86 6.97 -9.93 17.65
CA ALA A 86 7.32 -9.24 18.89
C ALA A 86 8.09 -10.12 19.88
N VAL A 87 7.85 -11.44 19.88
CA VAL A 87 8.43 -12.38 20.85
C VAL A 87 9.67 -13.08 20.31
N PHE A 88 9.75 -13.32 19.00
CA PHE A 88 10.82 -14.15 18.44
C PHE A 88 12.18 -13.41 18.43
N PRO A 89 13.26 -14.04 18.92
CA PRO A 89 14.53 -13.36 19.17
C PRO A 89 15.50 -13.35 17.98
N LEU A 90 15.14 -13.92 16.81
CA LEU A 90 16.02 -14.05 15.65
C LEU A 90 15.45 -13.27 14.44
N PHE A 91 16.34 -12.70 13.64
CA PHE A 91 15.98 -11.95 12.43
C PHE A 91 15.21 -12.79 11.42
N GLU A 92 15.61 -14.05 11.23
CA GLU A 92 14.94 -14.99 10.30
C GLU A 92 13.48 -15.20 10.69
N GLY A 93 13.18 -15.20 12.00
CA GLY A 93 11.82 -15.25 12.51
C GLY A 93 11.02 -14.00 12.14
N ALA A 94 11.62 -12.83 12.26
CA ALA A 94 10.99 -11.59 11.84
C ALA A 94 10.64 -11.61 10.34
N VAL A 95 11.56 -12.08 9.49
CA VAL A 95 11.33 -12.24 8.04
C VAL A 95 10.22 -13.26 7.77
N LEU A 96 10.24 -14.42 8.45
CA LEU A 96 9.25 -15.48 8.27
C LEU A 96 7.85 -15.01 8.66
N PHE A 97 7.68 -14.48 9.88
CA PHE A 97 6.38 -14.05 10.38
C PHE A 97 5.85 -12.85 9.60
N ARG A 98 6.73 -11.96 9.14
CA ARG A 98 6.36 -10.86 8.25
C ARG A 98 5.87 -11.37 6.89
N THR A 99 6.49 -12.40 6.35
CA THR A 99 6.07 -13.04 5.10
C THR A 99 4.68 -13.69 5.27
N LEU A 100 4.47 -14.45 6.34
CA LEU A 100 3.16 -15.05 6.64
C LEU A 100 2.07 -13.98 6.85
N LEU A 101 2.43 -12.88 7.52
CA LEU A 101 1.56 -11.72 7.71
C LEU A 101 1.13 -11.11 6.38
N GLY A 102 2.03 -11.04 5.40
CA GLY A 102 1.71 -10.55 4.05
C GLY A 102 0.58 -11.35 3.38
N VAL A 103 0.59 -12.68 3.48
CA VAL A 103 -0.51 -13.54 2.97
C VAL A 103 -1.84 -13.19 3.63
N ALA A 104 -1.84 -13.05 4.97
CA ALA A 104 -3.04 -12.77 5.74
C ALA A 104 -3.58 -11.36 5.45
N ALA A 105 -2.72 -10.34 5.46
CA ALA A 105 -3.08 -8.94 5.23
C ALA A 105 -3.61 -8.71 3.80
N GLY A 106 -2.98 -9.32 2.79
CA GLY A 106 -3.46 -9.25 1.41
C GLY A 106 -4.85 -9.89 1.25
N THR A 107 -5.06 -11.04 1.86
CA THR A 107 -6.36 -11.73 1.86
C THR A 107 -7.43 -10.90 2.56
N LEU A 108 -7.10 -10.30 3.69
CA LEU A 108 -7.99 -9.46 4.46
C LEU A 108 -8.46 -8.25 3.66
N THR A 109 -7.53 -7.48 3.09
CA THR A 109 -7.82 -6.21 2.41
C THR A 109 -8.81 -6.39 1.26
N GLY A 110 -8.55 -7.33 0.36
CA GLY A 110 -9.44 -7.61 -0.78
C GLY A 110 -10.81 -8.12 -0.35
N THR A 111 -10.84 -9.02 0.65
CA THR A 111 -12.09 -9.63 1.13
C THR A 111 -12.91 -8.62 1.93
N ALA A 112 -12.30 -7.73 2.71
CA ALA A 112 -12.98 -6.70 3.50
C ALA A 112 -13.74 -5.71 2.60
N MET A 113 -13.09 -5.18 1.54
CA MET A 113 -13.72 -4.27 0.58
C MET A 113 -14.94 -4.92 -0.11
N ALA A 114 -14.78 -6.15 -0.59
CA ALA A 114 -15.86 -6.89 -1.21
C ALA A 114 -17.02 -7.19 -0.23
N THR A 115 -16.70 -7.48 1.03
CA THR A 115 -17.71 -7.73 2.07
C THR A 115 -18.48 -6.46 2.43
N ALA A 116 -17.81 -5.31 2.52
CA ALA A 116 -18.48 -4.02 2.74
C ALA A 116 -19.47 -3.69 1.61
N ALA A 117 -19.08 -3.94 0.36
CA ALA A 117 -19.97 -3.76 -0.78
C ALA A 117 -21.21 -4.67 -0.74
N MET A 118 -21.07 -5.89 -0.19
CA MET A 118 -22.20 -6.84 -0.03
C MET A 118 -23.13 -6.49 1.13
N LEU A 119 -22.61 -5.89 2.21
CA LEU A 119 -23.40 -5.44 3.35
C LEU A 119 -24.18 -4.16 3.04
N ALA A 120 -23.82 -3.46 1.99
CA ALA A 120 -24.42 -2.17 1.64
C ALA A 120 -25.83 -2.35 1.03
N PRO A 121 -26.81 -1.53 1.46
CA PRO A 121 -28.09 -1.40 0.76
C PRO A 121 -27.90 -0.96 -0.69
N LEU A 122 -28.92 -1.21 -1.53
CA LEU A 122 -28.92 -0.74 -2.91
C LEU A 122 -28.62 0.77 -3.00
N GLY A 123 -27.70 1.16 -3.89
CA GLY A 123 -27.29 2.55 -4.05
C GLY A 123 -26.28 3.08 -3.02
N GLN A 124 -25.91 2.33 -1.96
CA GLN A 124 -24.99 2.80 -0.92
C GLN A 124 -23.61 2.10 -0.89
N ARG A 125 -23.31 1.28 -1.89
CA ARG A 125 -22.04 0.51 -1.94
C ARG A 125 -20.80 1.40 -1.78
N GLY A 126 -20.78 2.53 -2.48
CA GLY A 126 -19.66 3.49 -2.40
C GLY A 126 -19.47 4.03 -0.98
N ARG A 127 -20.55 4.36 -0.26
CA ARG A 127 -20.49 4.86 1.11
C ARG A 127 -19.93 3.84 2.10
N TYR A 128 -20.25 2.56 1.93
CA TYR A 128 -19.75 1.49 2.79
C TYR A 128 -18.26 1.22 2.54
N MET A 129 -17.83 1.24 1.27
CA MET A 129 -16.42 1.11 0.91
C MET A 129 -15.59 2.32 1.37
N GLN A 130 -16.17 3.53 1.36
CA GLN A 130 -15.52 4.75 1.88
C GLN A 130 -15.15 4.64 3.36
N VAL A 131 -15.91 3.95 4.19
CA VAL A 131 -15.59 3.78 5.62
C VAL A 131 -14.32 2.99 5.81
N ILE A 132 -14.10 1.94 5.01
CA ILE A 132 -12.85 1.18 5.03
C ILE A 132 -11.68 2.06 4.55
N SER A 133 -11.88 2.78 3.44
CA SER A 133 -10.86 3.69 2.90
C SER A 133 -10.52 4.82 3.88
N LEU A 134 -11.51 5.31 4.64
CA LEU A 134 -11.28 6.30 5.69
C LEU A 134 -10.44 5.71 6.84
N GLY A 135 -10.71 4.46 7.25
CA GLY A 135 -9.88 3.75 8.22
C GLY A 135 -8.42 3.68 7.77
N GLN A 136 -8.17 3.31 6.52
CA GLN A 136 -6.82 3.29 5.95
C GLN A 136 -6.18 4.68 5.87
N ALA A 137 -6.96 5.72 5.55
CA ALA A 137 -6.46 7.09 5.50
C ALA A 137 -6.07 7.62 6.89
N ILE A 138 -6.88 7.33 7.92
CA ILE A 138 -6.54 7.68 9.32
C ILE A 138 -5.31 6.91 9.78
N ALA A 139 -5.17 5.64 9.40
CA ALA A 139 -3.99 4.86 9.69
C ALA A 139 -2.72 5.49 9.09
N ALA A 140 -2.76 5.87 7.82
CA ALA A 140 -1.63 6.51 7.15
C ALA A 140 -1.31 7.90 7.73
N LEU A 141 -2.33 8.69 8.08
CA LEU A 141 -2.18 10.06 8.60
C LEU A 141 -1.68 10.08 10.04
N ALA A 142 -2.26 9.27 10.91
CA ALA A 142 -2.01 9.33 12.34
C ALA A 142 -1.43 8.03 12.91
N GLY A 143 -1.88 6.89 12.44
CA GLY A 143 -1.47 5.58 12.96
C GLY A 143 0.00 5.27 12.70
N VAL A 144 0.47 5.48 11.48
CA VAL A 144 1.88 5.23 11.11
C VAL A 144 2.84 6.16 11.86
N PRO A 145 2.63 7.49 11.89
CA PRO A 145 3.49 8.37 12.69
C PRO A 145 3.44 8.08 14.19
N ALA A 146 2.25 7.79 14.74
CA ALA A 146 2.10 7.46 16.16
C ALA A 146 2.81 6.15 16.52
N GLY A 147 2.70 5.12 15.68
CA GLY A 147 3.43 3.87 15.84
C GLY A 147 4.95 4.10 15.78
N THR A 148 5.44 4.81 14.78
CA THR A 148 6.88 5.12 14.68
C THR A 148 7.38 5.92 15.88
N TRP A 149 6.59 6.85 16.40
CA TRP A 149 6.90 7.57 17.63
C TRP A 149 6.92 6.63 18.85
N LEU A 150 5.92 5.79 19.00
CA LEU A 150 5.84 4.81 20.08
C LEU A 150 7.05 3.86 20.06
N ALA A 151 7.43 3.38 18.87
CA ALA A 151 8.61 2.56 18.66
C ALA A 151 9.92 3.28 19.04
N SER A 152 10.03 4.58 18.77
CA SER A 152 11.22 5.36 19.12
C SER A 152 11.39 5.55 20.63
N GLN A 153 10.28 5.53 21.41
CA GLN A 153 10.30 5.71 22.86
C GLN A 153 10.42 4.37 23.62
N PHE A 154 9.75 3.33 23.15
CA PHE A 154 9.58 2.07 23.91
C PHE A 154 10.12 0.84 23.17
N GLY A 155 10.72 1.04 22.00
CA GLY A 155 11.18 -0.03 21.11
C GLY A 155 10.06 -0.55 20.20
N TRP A 156 10.46 -1.05 19.03
CA TRP A 156 9.55 -1.44 17.95
C TRP A 156 8.61 -2.60 18.30
N ARG A 157 8.96 -3.44 19.27
CA ARG A 157 8.12 -4.57 19.68
C ARG A 157 6.80 -4.16 20.31
N ILE A 158 6.75 -2.99 20.97
CA ILE A 158 5.52 -2.50 21.59
C ILE A 158 4.41 -2.26 20.57
N ASP A 159 4.76 -1.78 19.37
CA ASP A 159 3.80 -1.58 18.30
C ASP A 159 3.13 -2.89 17.90
N TYR A 160 3.91 -3.95 17.77
CA TYR A 160 3.38 -5.25 17.42
C TYR A 160 2.48 -5.84 18.51
N TYR A 161 2.77 -5.61 19.80
CA TYR A 161 1.85 -5.99 20.87
C TYR A 161 0.52 -5.23 20.82
N VAL A 162 0.59 -3.91 20.59
CA VAL A 162 -0.61 -3.06 20.48
C VAL A 162 -1.44 -3.48 19.28
N LEU A 163 -0.81 -3.59 18.10
CA LEU A 163 -1.50 -3.96 16.87
C LEU A 163 -2.03 -5.40 16.89
N ALA A 164 -1.30 -6.34 17.49
CA ALA A 164 -1.79 -7.72 17.68
C ALA A 164 -3.04 -7.75 18.54
N THR A 165 -3.06 -6.98 19.64
CA THR A 165 -4.25 -6.86 20.50
C THR A 165 -5.44 -6.32 19.71
N MET A 166 -5.25 -5.24 18.92
CA MET A 166 -6.30 -4.68 18.08
C MET A 166 -6.77 -5.68 17.01
N ALA A 167 -5.85 -6.43 16.41
CA ALA A 167 -6.17 -7.47 15.42
C ALA A 167 -6.99 -8.61 16.03
N PHE A 168 -6.66 -9.08 17.22
CA PHE A 168 -7.44 -10.12 17.90
C PHE A 168 -8.85 -9.63 18.25
N LEU A 169 -9.00 -8.38 18.73
CA LEU A 169 -10.31 -7.79 18.98
C LEU A 169 -11.12 -7.65 17.69
N ALA A 170 -10.49 -7.19 16.61
CA ALA A 170 -11.14 -7.10 15.31
C ALA A 170 -11.54 -8.49 14.78
N ALA A 171 -10.67 -9.51 14.90
CA ALA A 171 -10.96 -10.89 14.49
C ALA A 171 -12.17 -11.46 15.24
N LEU A 172 -12.22 -11.27 16.56
CA LEU A 172 -13.37 -11.69 17.40
C LEU A 172 -14.65 -10.98 16.97
N ALA A 173 -14.59 -9.67 16.74
CA ALA A 173 -15.73 -8.88 16.30
C ALA A 173 -16.20 -9.32 14.89
N LEU A 174 -15.30 -9.53 13.95
CA LEU A 174 -15.62 -10.04 12.62
C LEU A 174 -16.25 -11.44 12.69
N TYR A 175 -15.74 -12.31 13.57
CA TYR A 175 -16.29 -13.65 13.76
C TYR A 175 -17.68 -13.63 14.39
N THR A 176 -17.97 -12.73 15.32
CA THR A 176 -19.26 -12.68 16.04
C THR A 176 -20.32 -11.88 15.30
N GLN A 177 -19.95 -10.77 14.66
CA GLN A 177 -20.87 -9.79 14.09
C GLN A 177 -21.23 -10.05 12.64
N LEU A 178 -20.33 -10.64 11.83
CA LEU A 178 -20.62 -10.87 10.41
C LEU A 178 -21.64 -12.00 10.22
N PRO A 179 -22.57 -11.87 9.24
CA PRO A 179 -23.56 -12.88 8.95
C PRO A 179 -22.95 -14.23 8.54
N ARG A 180 -23.61 -15.30 8.90
CA ARG A 180 -23.29 -16.65 8.39
C ARG A 180 -23.77 -16.78 6.95
N GLY A 181 -23.08 -17.57 6.13
CA GLY A 181 -23.53 -17.87 4.77
C GLY A 181 -23.16 -16.86 3.69
N MET A 182 -22.39 -15.81 4.01
CA MET A 182 -21.82 -14.93 2.99
C MET A 182 -20.78 -15.70 2.17
N GLN A 183 -21.14 -16.06 0.96
CA GLN A 183 -20.22 -16.68 0.00
C GLN A 183 -19.65 -15.62 -0.94
N GLY A 184 -18.40 -15.77 -1.37
CA GLY A 184 -17.76 -14.93 -2.36
C GLY A 184 -17.89 -15.51 -3.75
N ASP A 185 -17.90 -14.65 -4.77
CA ASP A 185 -17.71 -15.09 -6.14
C ASP A 185 -16.32 -15.71 -6.27
N ARG A 186 -16.28 -16.92 -6.80
CA ARG A 186 -15.03 -17.61 -7.09
C ARG A 186 -14.37 -16.93 -8.29
N GLN A 187 -13.40 -16.06 -8.01
CA GLN A 187 -12.52 -15.56 -9.07
C GLN A 187 -11.58 -16.69 -9.49
N THR A 188 -11.68 -17.10 -10.74
CA THR A 188 -10.83 -18.15 -11.27
C THR A 188 -9.53 -17.58 -11.86
N MET A 189 -8.50 -18.41 -11.95
CA MET A 189 -7.26 -18.04 -12.65
C MET A 189 -7.55 -17.70 -14.13
N ARG A 190 -8.57 -18.32 -14.72
CA ARG A 190 -9.02 -18.04 -16.09
C ARG A 190 -9.50 -16.61 -16.25
N ASP A 191 -10.20 -16.04 -15.25
CA ASP A 191 -10.67 -14.66 -15.29
C ASP A 191 -9.49 -13.68 -15.27
N ARG A 192 -8.45 -13.99 -14.51
CA ARG A 192 -7.21 -13.18 -14.47
C ARG A 192 -6.48 -13.19 -15.81
N ILE A 193 -6.32 -14.36 -16.43
CA ILE A 193 -5.71 -14.50 -17.75
C ILE A 193 -6.54 -13.76 -18.81
N ARG A 194 -7.86 -13.79 -18.72
CA ARG A 194 -8.74 -13.09 -19.64
C ARG A 194 -8.55 -11.58 -19.60
N VAL A 195 -8.41 -11.01 -18.40
CA VAL A 195 -8.13 -9.57 -18.22
C VAL A 195 -6.77 -9.19 -18.80
N LEU A 196 -5.74 -10.02 -18.61
CA LEU A 196 -4.40 -9.79 -19.17
C LEU A 196 -4.36 -9.79 -20.72
N ARG A 197 -5.34 -10.40 -21.38
CA ARG A 197 -5.45 -10.37 -22.85
C ARG A 197 -5.93 -9.03 -23.39
N ASN A 198 -6.40 -8.12 -22.55
CA ASN A 198 -6.77 -6.78 -22.98
C ASN A 198 -5.47 -5.97 -23.26
N PRO A 199 -5.31 -5.40 -24.48
CA PRO A 199 -4.05 -4.77 -24.91
C PRO A 199 -3.55 -3.64 -24.00
N GLY A 200 -4.45 -2.91 -23.32
CA GLY A 200 -4.07 -1.80 -22.44
C GLY A 200 -3.67 -2.23 -21.04
N VAL A 201 -4.06 -3.42 -20.60
CA VAL A 201 -3.85 -3.87 -19.21
C VAL A 201 -2.38 -4.18 -18.92
N VAL A 202 -1.70 -4.90 -19.80
CA VAL A 202 -0.30 -5.29 -19.58
C VAL A 202 0.63 -4.08 -19.49
N PRO A 203 0.59 -3.10 -20.42
CA PRO A 203 1.38 -1.87 -20.31
C PRO A 203 1.08 -1.08 -19.02
N ALA A 204 -0.18 -0.99 -18.60
CA ALA A 204 -0.58 -0.30 -17.38
C ALA A 204 -0.03 -0.99 -16.13
N LEU A 205 -0.10 -2.33 -16.06
CA LEU A 205 0.51 -3.12 -14.98
C LEU A 205 2.03 -2.96 -14.96
N PHE A 206 2.68 -3.02 -16.12
CA PHE A 206 4.12 -2.86 -16.20
C PHE A 206 4.59 -1.46 -15.80
N SER A 207 3.84 -0.42 -16.16
CA SER A 207 4.07 0.93 -15.66
C SER A 207 3.91 1.01 -14.13
N THR A 208 2.88 0.37 -13.56
CA THR A 208 2.71 0.30 -12.09
C THR A 208 3.89 -0.40 -11.39
N LEU A 209 4.36 -1.50 -11.97
CA LEU A 209 5.53 -2.22 -11.46
C LEU A 209 6.75 -1.31 -11.37
N LEU A 210 7.12 -0.68 -12.49
CA LEU A 210 8.27 0.20 -12.57
C LEU A 210 8.11 1.44 -11.71
N PHE A 211 6.90 2.04 -11.70
CA PHE A 211 6.63 3.20 -10.85
C PHE A 211 6.86 2.88 -9.37
N MET A 212 6.34 1.76 -8.88
CA MET A 212 6.56 1.33 -7.50
C MET A 212 8.02 0.95 -7.24
N MET A 213 8.64 0.22 -8.16
CA MET A 213 10.06 -0.13 -8.07
C MET A 213 10.93 1.13 -7.92
N GLY A 214 10.66 2.20 -8.70
CA GLY A 214 11.46 3.43 -8.65
C GLY A 214 11.09 4.38 -7.50
N SER A 215 9.79 4.56 -7.21
CA SER A 215 9.36 5.54 -6.19
C SER A 215 9.46 5.02 -4.76
N ALA A 216 9.25 3.72 -4.54
CA ALA A 216 9.22 3.15 -3.21
C ALA A 216 10.63 2.99 -2.58
N VAL A 217 11.71 3.02 -3.38
CA VAL A 217 13.08 2.92 -2.82
C VAL A 217 13.36 3.99 -1.76
N VAL A 218 12.89 5.20 -1.95
CA VAL A 218 13.04 6.28 -0.97
C VAL A 218 12.08 6.11 0.20
N ILE A 219 10.86 5.65 -0.06
CA ILE A 219 9.84 5.46 0.99
C ILE A 219 10.27 4.35 1.97
N VAL A 220 10.76 3.22 1.44
CA VAL A 220 11.20 2.07 2.27
C VAL A 220 12.41 2.42 3.11
N TYR A 221 13.35 3.18 2.56
CA TYR A 221 14.63 3.53 3.21
C TYR A 221 14.69 5.00 3.64
N VAL A 222 13.52 5.61 3.96
CA VAL A 222 13.46 7.01 4.39
C VAL A 222 14.23 7.26 5.68
N GLY A 223 14.24 6.32 6.63
CA GLY A 223 15.03 6.41 7.87
C GLY A 223 16.54 6.50 7.59
N PRO A 224 17.13 5.48 6.91
CA PRO A 224 18.53 5.54 6.47
C PRO A 224 18.89 6.79 5.64
N LEU A 225 17.98 7.27 4.80
CA LEU A 225 18.20 8.50 4.03
C LEU A 225 18.28 9.73 4.94
N MET A 226 17.39 9.85 5.92
CA MET A 226 17.40 10.94 6.88
C MET A 226 18.71 10.98 7.68
N GLU A 227 19.14 9.83 8.20
CA GLU A 227 20.41 9.71 8.92
C GLU A 227 21.60 10.11 8.03
N ALA A 228 21.62 9.67 6.77
CA ALA A 228 22.69 9.97 5.82
C ALA A 228 22.80 11.48 5.48
N ILE A 229 21.71 12.23 5.59
CA ILE A 229 21.72 13.69 5.39
C ILE A 229 21.83 14.49 6.69
N GLY A 230 21.97 13.80 7.84
CA GLY A 230 22.17 14.44 9.15
C GLY A 230 20.88 14.83 9.87
N ILE A 231 19.72 14.25 9.49
CA ILE A 231 18.45 14.42 10.22
C ILE A 231 18.29 13.24 11.18
N GLY A 232 18.14 13.53 12.47
CA GLY A 232 17.98 12.50 13.51
C GLY A 232 16.72 11.64 13.32
N TYR A 233 16.81 10.38 13.76
CA TYR A 233 15.70 9.42 13.69
C TYR A 233 14.45 9.86 14.46
N ASP A 234 14.61 10.67 15.50
CA ASP A 234 13.54 11.28 16.31
C ASP A 234 12.57 12.14 15.47
N MET A 235 13.02 12.67 14.33
CA MET A 235 12.21 13.46 13.40
C MET A 235 11.44 12.58 12.38
N LEU A 236 11.71 11.29 12.30
CA LEU A 236 11.08 10.39 11.34
C LEU A 236 9.54 10.33 11.47
N PRO A 237 8.94 10.29 12.67
CA PRO A 237 7.48 10.36 12.80
C PRO A 237 6.88 11.61 12.16
N LEU A 238 7.56 12.76 12.26
CA LEU A 238 7.11 14.02 11.67
C LEU A 238 7.19 13.98 10.14
N VAL A 239 8.24 13.39 9.59
CA VAL A 239 8.41 13.21 8.13
C VAL A 239 7.33 12.27 7.57
N LEU A 240 7.01 11.17 8.26
CA LEU A 240 5.93 10.28 7.89
C LEU A 240 4.55 10.94 8.01
N LEU A 241 4.34 11.78 9.04
CA LEU A 241 3.12 12.58 9.18
C LEU A 241 2.96 13.54 7.99
N ALA A 242 4.01 14.24 7.59
CA ALA A 242 3.97 15.13 6.43
C ALA A 242 3.55 14.37 5.15
N GLY A 243 4.14 13.18 4.92
CA GLY A 243 3.74 12.30 3.82
C GLY A 243 2.28 11.87 3.90
N GLY A 244 1.79 11.51 5.10
CA GLY A 244 0.40 11.15 5.36
C GLY A 244 -0.57 12.29 5.08
N VAL A 245 -0.24 13.52 5.54
CA VAL A 245 -1.01 14.74 5.25
C VAL A 245 -1.13 14.96 3.74
N GLY A 246 -0.01 14.86 3.01
CA GLY A 246 0.00 14.96 1.55
C GLY A 246 -0.90 13.92 0.87
N ALA A 247 -0.82 12.66 1.31
CA ALA A 247 -1.62 11.56 0.75
C ALA A 247 -3.13 11.77 0.99
N VAL A 248 -3.53 12.26 2.16
CA VAL A 248 -4.93 12.56 2.48
C VAL A 248 -5.42 13.78 1.71
N ALA A 249 -4.63 14.85 1.64
CA ALA A 249 -4.97 16.06 0.88
C ALA A 249 -5.20 15.77 -0.62
N CYS A 250 -4.46 14.80 -1.18
CA CYS A 250 -4.62 14.37 -2.56
C CYS A 250 -6.00 13.75 -2.84
N GLY A 251 -6.62 13.06 -1.86
CA GLY A 251 -7.78 12.21 -2.11
C GLY A 251 -8.94 12.90 -2.84
N THR A 252 -9.21 14.17 -2.53
CA THR A 252 -10.26 14.96 -3.17
C THR A 252 -9.83 15.59 -4.50
N VAL A 253 -8.56 15.88 -4.64
CA VAL A 253 -7.99 16.57 -5.82
C VAL A 253 -7.77 15.58 -6.98
N ALA A 254 -7.14 14.44 -6.69
CA ALA A 254 -6.80 13.45 -7.72
C ALA A 254 -8.04 12.81 -8.38
N GLY A 255 -9.11 12.55 -7.61
CA GLY A 255 -10.37 12.07 -8.17
C GLY A 255 -10.95 13.07 -9.19
N ARG A 256 -11.06 14.34 -8.79
CA ARG A 256 -11.54 15.42 -9.71
C ARG A 256 -10.63 15.62 -10.93
N MET A 257 -9.31 15.45 -10.76
CA MET A 257 -8.38 15.48 -11.89
C MET A 257 -8.63 14.32 -12.84
N ALA A 258 -8.80 13.10 -12.33
CA ALA A 258 -9.08 11.93 -13.15
C ALA A 258 -10.41 12.09 -13.93
N ASP A 259 -11.44 12.66 -13.29
CA ASP A 259 -12.74 12.91 -13.91
C ASP A 259 -12.69 14.00 -15.00
N ARG A 260 -11.86 15.05 -14.80
CA ARG A 260 -11.80 16.20 -15.73
C ARG A 260 -10.77 16.06 -16.84
N LEU A 261 -9.59 15.54 -16.52
CA LEU A 261 -8.45 15.44 -17.44
C LEU A 261 -8.31 14.05 -18.06
N GLY A 262 -9.07 13.08 -17.56
CA GLY A 262 -8.91 11.67 -17.87
C GLY A 262 -7.82 10.99 -17.01
N SER A 263 -7.93 9.68 -16.87
CA SER A 263 -7.04 8.89 -16.01
C SER A 263 -5.60 8.85 -16.54
N VAL A 264 -5.39 8.78 -17.85
CA VAL A 264 -4.04 8.71 -18.45
C VAL A 264 -3.26 10.00 -18.18
N ARG A 265 -3.87 11.16 -18.45
CA ARG A 265 -3.22 12.47 -18.20
C ARG A 265 -2.96 12.70 -16.72
N THR A 266 -3.91 12.35 -15.86
CA THR A 266 -3.74 12.46 -14.40
C THR A 266 -2.59 11.58 -13.91
N GLY A 267 -2.47 10.37 -14.43
CA GLY A 267 -1.35 9.47 -14.13
C GLY A 267 0.01 10.02 -14.58
N LEU A 268 0.08 10.63 -15.77
CA LEU A 268 1.29 11.30 -16.25
C LEU A 268 1.69 12.47 -15.36
N ILE A 269 0.75 13.34 -14.99
CA ILE A 269 1.01 14.49 -14.11
C ILE A 269 1.54 13.98 -12.76
N GLY A 270 0.85 13.00 -12.14
CA GLY A 270 1.28 12.41 -10.88
C GLY A 270 2.67 11.78 -10.94
N GLY A 271 2.93 11.00 -11.99
CA GLY A 271 4.22 10.32 -12.16
C GLY A 271 5.39 11.27 -12.47
N LEU A 272 5.18 12.27 -13.32
CA LEU A 272 6.19 13.30 -13.58
C LEU A 272 6.46 14.18 -12.35
N ALA A 273 5.42 14.42 -11.53
CA ALA A 273 5.60 15.11 -10.27
C ALA A 273 6.39 14.26 -9.26
N VAL A 274 6.21 12.93 -9.23
CA VAL A 274 7.08 12.02 -8.44
C VAL A 274 8.52 12.07 -8.94
N LEU A 275 8.75 12.13 -10.25
CA LEU A 275 10.10 12.29 -10.79
C LEU A 275 10.75 13.60 -10.30
N ALA A 276 10.01 14.72 -10.31
CA ALA A 276 10.49 15.99 -9.76
C ALA A 276 10.82 15.89 -8.25
N VAL A 277 10.01 15.15 -7.49
CA VAL A 277 10.28 14.87 -6.06
C VAL A 277 11.54 14.04 -5.90
N MET A 278 11.78 13.01 -6.74
CA MET A 278 13.04 12.25 -6.71
C MET A 278 14.25 13.16 -6.95
N LEU A 279 14.15 14.09 -7.88
CA LEU A 279 15.21 15.10 -8.09
C LEU A 279 15.38 16.05 -6.91
N ALA A 280 14.29 16.42 -6.22
CA ALA A 280 14.36 17.23 -5.01
C ALA A 280 15.09 16.51 -3.86
N TYR A 281 14.94 15.19 -3.73
CA TYR A 281 15.72 14.42 -2.75
C TYR A 281 17.24 14.50 -2.98
N LEU A 282 17.70 14.68 -4.22
CA LEU A 282 19.14 14.82 -4.52
C LEU A 282 19.70 16.16 -4.04
N VAL A 283 18.86 17.16 -3.80
CA VAL A 283 19.29 18.49 -3.33
C VAL A 283 19.42 18.52 -1.80
N LEU A 284 18.70 17.66 -1.07
CA LEU A 284 18.68 17.65 0.40
C LEU A 284 20.08 17.56 1.05
N PRO A 285 21.02 16.69 0.58
CA PRO A 285 22.33 16.56 1.21
C PRO A 285 23.19 17.83 1.15
N VAL A 286 22.97 18.70 0.14
CA VAL A 286 23.77 19.91 -0.08
C VAL A 286 23.15 21.17 0.55
N LEU A 287 21.97 21.06 1.15
CA LEU A 287 21.33 22.16 1.86
C LEU A 287 22.05 22.47 3.19
N PRO A 288 22.02 23.73 3.66
CA PRO A 288 22.37 24.08 5.03
C PRO A 288 21.55 23.27 6.05
N ASP A 289 22.15 22.94 7.19
CA ASP A 289 21.56 22.05 8.19
C ASP A 289 20.19 22.53 8.72
N ASP A 290 20.02 23.82 8.86
CA ASP A 290 18.78 24.48 9.29
C ASP A 290 17.64 24.33 8.27
N LEU A 291 17.95 24.13 6.99
CA LEU A 291 16.97 23.96 5.92
C LEU A 291 16.66 22.48 5.59
N LYS A 292 17.49 21.53 6.03
CA LYS A 292 17.32 20.11 5.70
C LYS A 292 15.99 19.55 6.18
N LEU A 293 15.64 19.76 7.45
CA LEU A 293 14.38 19.24 8.01
C LEU A 293 13.14 19.89 7.38
N PRO A 294 13.02 21.23 7.27
CA PRO A 294 11.89 21.85 6.56
C PRO A 294 11.75 21.37 5.12
N ALA A 295 12.86 21.24 4.38
CA ALA A 295 12.84 20.73 3.01
C ALA A 295 12.42 19.26 2.96
N MET A 296 12.90 18.42 3.87
CA MET A 296 12.49 16.99 3.96
C MET A 296 11.00 16.86 4.23
N LEU A 297 10.43 17.66 5.14
CA LEU A 297 8.99 17.68 5.42
C LEU A 297 8.18 18.08 4.18
N LEU A 298 8.62 19.13 3.47
CA LEU A 298 7.97 19.56 2.25
C LEU A 298 8.02 18.48 1.16
N VAL A 299 9.19 17.92 0.92
CA VAL A 299 9.41 16.88 -0.11
C VAL A 299 8.61 15.64 0.22
N SER A 300 8.58 15.19 1.48
CA SER A 300 7.77 14.04 1.93
C SER A 300 6.26 14.30 1.77
N GLY A 301 5.80 15.50 2.14
CA GLY A 301 4.38 15.89 1.97
C GLY A 301 3.97 15.89 0.49
N VAL A 302 4.80 16.49 -0.36
CA VAL A 302 4.56 16.48 -1.83
C VAL A 302 4.61 15.07 -2.38
N GLN A 303 5.55 14.22 -1.94
CA GLN A 303 5.62 12.82 -2.35
C GLN A 303 4.35 12.04 -2.01
N GLY A 304 3.83 12.21 -0.79
CA GLY A 304 2.57 11.59 -0.39
C GLY A 304 1.40 12.01 -1.31
N PHE A 305 1.32 13.29 -1.63
CA PHE A 305 0.31 13.83 -2.52
C PHE A 305 0.43 13.27 -3.96
N VAL A 306 1.59 13.39 -4.58
CA VAL A 306 1.76 13.05 -6.00
C VAL A 306 1.77 11.54 -6.24
N GLY A 307 2.35 10.77 -5.31
CA GLY A 307 2.32 9.30 -5.36
C GLY A 307 0.89 8.75 -5.29
N ARG A 308 0.05 9.34 -4.43
CA ARG A 308 -1.38 8.99 -4.35
C ARG A 308 -2.14 9.38 -5.60
N THR A 309 -1.79 10.50 -6.25
CA THR A 309 -2.39 10.93 -7.52
C THR A 309 -2.20 9.87 -8.62
N TYR A 310 -0.98 9.35 -8.78
CA TYR A 310 -0.70 8.26 -9.72
C TYR A 310 -1.51 7.01 -9.40
N GLY A 311 -1.54 6.58 -8.15
CA GLY A 311 -2.28 5.39 -7.73
C GLY A 311 -3.79 5.47 -8.02
N ILE A 312 -4.42 6.62 -7.76
CA ILE A 312 -5.85 6.86 -8.08
C ILE A 312 -6.08 6.82 -9.60
N ALA A 313 -5.22 7.45 -10.37
CA ALA A 313 -5.31 7.47 -11.82
C ALA A 313 -5.22 6.06 -12.43
N VAL A 314 -4.26 5.24 -11.96
CA VAL A 314 -4.12 3.85 -12.41
C VAL A 314 -5.34 3.01 -12.03
N ALA A 315 -5.83 3.11 -10.80
CA ALA A 315 -7.00 2.36 -10.37
C ALA A 315 -8.25 2.71 -11.18
N SER A 316 -8.47 4.00 -11.46
CA SER A 316 -9.54 4.47 -12.35
C SER A 316 -9.36 3.91 -13.77
N HIS A 317 -8.14 3.98 -14.30
CA HIS A 317 -7.86 3.51 -15.67
C HIS A 317 -8.05 2.00 -15.81
N MET A 318 -7.64 1.20 -14.82
CA MET A 318 -7.89 -0.24 -14.79
C MET A 318 -9.39 -0.59 -14.85
N ALA A 319 -10.24 0.23 -14.21
CA ALA A 319 -11.69 0.05 -14.28
C ALA A 319 -12.21 0.32 -15.72
N HIS A 320 -11.65 1.28 -16.43
CA HIS A 320 -12.01 1.55 -17.84
C HIS A 320 -11.50 0.47 -18.81
N LEU A 321 -10.29 -0.05 -18.60
CA LEU A 321 -9.71 -1.09 -19.44
C LEU A 321 -10.43 -2.44 -19.31
N ALA A 322 -11.03 -2.75 -18.18
CA ALA A 322 -11.70 -4.02 -17.94
C ALA A 322 -13.10 -3.83 -17.28
N PRO A 323 -14.07 -3.18 -17.96
CA PRO A 323 -15.35 -2.82 -17.36
C PRO A 323 -16.19 -4.03 -16.93
N THR A 324 -16.02 -5.18 -17.57
CA THR A 324 -16.70 -6.43 -17.22
C THR A 324 -16.03 -7.21 -16.08
N ALA A 325 -14.80 -6.84 -15.69
CA ALA A 325 -13.99 -7.55 -14.70
C ALA A 325 -13.18 -6.60 -13.79
N VAL A 326 -13.76 -5.44 -13.44
CA VAL A 326 -13.14 -4.38 -12.62
C VAL A 326 -12.47 -4.92 -11.34
N PRO A 327 -13.11 -5.79 -10.53
CA PRO A 327 -12.47 -6.30 -9.32
C PRO A 327 -11.20 -7.12 -9.62
N VAL A 328 -11.17 -7.85 -10.72
CA VAL A 328 -9.99 -8.64 -11.14
C VAL A 328 -8.87 -7.73 -11.58
N ALA A 329 -9.17 -6.70 -12.40
CA ALA A 329 -8.18 -5.74 -12.87
C ALA A 329 -7.54 -4.95 -11.72
N ILE A 330 -8.33 -4.48 -10.76
CA ILE A 330 -7.82 -3.80 -9.56
C ILE A 330 -6.98 -4.74 -8.70
N SER A 331 -7.40 -6.00 -8.53
CA SER A 331 -6.63 -7.02 -7.80
C SER A 331 -5.28 -7.30 -8.45
N LEU A 332 -5.22 -7.42 -9.78
CA LEU A 332 -3.97 -7.58 -10.54
C LEU A 332 -3.06 -6.37 -10.35
N ASN A 333 -3.63 -5.16 -10.44
CA ASN A 333 -2.86 -3.93 -10.22
C ASN A 333 -2.27 -3.88 -8.80
N MET A 334 -3.02 -4.27 -7.78
CA MET A 334 -2.54 -4.31 -6.39
C MET A 334 -1.42 -5.36 -6.21
N SER A 335 -1.56 -6.53 -6.82
CA SER A 335 -0.49 -7.55 -6.82
C SER A 335 0.78 -7.00 -7.47
N THR A 336 0.64 -6.34 -8.63
CA THR A 336 1.78 -5.73 -9.34
C THR A 336 2.42 -4.59 -8.54
N PHE A 337 1.62 -3.77 -7.87
CA PHE A 337 2.08 -2.74 -6.94
C PHE A 337 2.96 -3.36 -5.84
N MET A 338 2.52 -4.46 -5.24
CA MET A 338 3.28 -5.15 -4.19
C MET A 338 4.55 -5.83 -4.71
N VAL A 339 4.53 -6.38 -5.93
CA VAL A 339 5.76 -6.88 -6.57
C VAL A 339 6.76 -5.74 -6.80
N GLY A 340 6.30 -4.58 -7.26
CA GLY A 340 7.14 -3.38 -7.40
C GLY A 340 7.75 -2.94 -6.08
N MET A 341 6.96 -2.96 -4.99
CA MET A 341 7.44 -2.69 -3.62
C MET A 341 8.50 -3.71 -3.18
N ALA A 342 8.30 -4.99 -3.46
CA ALA A 342 9.26 -6.05 -3.14
C ALA A 342 10.60 -5.84 -3.85
N VAL A 343 10.56 -5.57 -5.15
CA VAL A 343 11.78 -5.29 -5.95
C VAL A 343 12.45 -4.02 -5.45
N SER A 344 11.66 -2.98 -5.13
CA SER A 344 12.16 -1.74 -4.53
C SER A 344 12.91 -1.97 -3.22
N ALA A 345 12.37 -2.81 -2.33
CA ALA A 345 13.03 -3.16 -1.07
C ALA A 345 14.37 -3.90 -1.32
N ALA A 346 14.40 -4.86 -2.25
CA ALA A 346 15.60 -5.60 -2.56
C ALA A 346 16.68 -4.72 -3.23
N VAL A 347 16.30 -3.99 -4.29
CA VAL A 347 17.25 -3.13 -5.03
C VAL A 347 17.68 -1.95 -4.17
N GLY A 348 16.74 -1.29 -3.47
CA GLY A 348 17.06 -0.20 -2.57
C GLY A 348 18.00 -0.60 -1.44
N GLY A 349 17.83 -1.81 -0.89
CA GLY A 349 18.75 -2.36 0.11
C GLY A 349 20.16 -2.52 -0.41
N LEU A 350 20.32 -3.09 -1.61
CA LEU A 350 21.63 -3.19 -2.25
C LEU A 350 22.26 -1.81 -2.52
N VAL A 351 21.44 -0.84 -2.93
CA VAL A 351 21.94 0.54 -3.15
C VAL A 351 22.42 1.15 -1.84
N VAL A 352 21.66 1.01 -0.75
CA VAL A 352 22.05 1.53 0.56
C VAL A 352 23.32 0.89 1.07
N ASP A 353 23.45 -0.44 0.96
CA ASP A 353 24.61 -1.17 1.45
C ASP A 353 25.88 -0.90 0.63
N LEU A 354 25.78 -0.68 -0.69
CA LEU A 354 26.95 -0.53 -1.58
C LEU A 354 27.36 0.95 -1.79
N TRP A 355 26.40 1.85 -1.88
CA TRP A 355 26.64 3.27 -2.23
C TRP A 355 26.11 4.28 -1.22
N GLY A 356 25.28 3.82 -0.26
CA GLY A 356 24.65 4.69 0.73
C GLY A 356 23.26 5.19 0.31
N ALA A 357 22.48 5.61 1.31
CA ALA A 357 21.07 5.96 1.11
C ALA A 357 20.84 7.21 0.23
N THR A 358 21.79 8.11 0.14
CA THR A 358 21.70 9.31 -0.72
C THR A 358 21.66 9.01 -2.20
N TRP A 359 22.05 7.78 -2.62
CA TRP A 359 21.98 7.32 -4.00
C TRP A 359 20.63 6.74 -4.41
N LEU A 360 19.72 6.50 -3.45
CA LEU A 360 18.38 5.93 -3.73
C LEU A 360 17.61 6.71 -4.82
N PRO A 361 17.55 8.06 -4.80
CA PRO A 361 16.84 8.80 -5.85
C PRO A 361 17.51 8.69 -7.22
N VAL A 362 18.84 8.54 -7.27
CA VAL A 362 19.60 8.36 -8.53
C VAL A 362 19.19 7.07 -9.24
N PHE A 363 18.97 6.00 -8.48
CA PHE A 363 18.51 4.72 -9.03
C PHE A 363 16.99 4.71 -9.28
N GLY A 364 16.21 5.39 -8.44
CA GLY A 364 14.75 5.42 -8.55
C GLY A 364 14.25 6.29 -9.70
N ALA A 365 14.83 7.47 -9.91
CA ALA A 365 14.35 8.43 -10.89
C ALA A 365 14.31 7.91 -12.35
N PRO A 366 15.36 7.25 -12.89
CA PRO A 366 15.31 6.67 -14.23
C PRO A 366 14.21 5.61 -14.40
N VAL A 367 13.96 4.82 -13.34
CA VAL A 367 12.93 3.78 -13.36
C VAL A 367 11.53 4.41 -13.38
N VAL A 368 11.30 5.47 -12.60
CA VAL A 368 10.06 6.25 -12.66
C VAL A 368 9.89 6.90 -14.04
N ALA A 369 10.96 7.46 -14.63
CA ALA A 369 10.91 8.04 -15.97
C ALA A 369 10.51 6.98 -17.01
N LEU A 370 11.09 5.78 -16.95
CA LEU A 370 10.73 4.66 -17.83
C LEU A 370 9.26 4.24 -17.61
N ALA A 371 8.80 4.20 -16.35
CA ALA A 371 7.39 3.93 -16.06
C ALA A 371 6.46 4.95 -16.78
N MET A 372 6.83 6.22 -16.78
CA MET A 372 6.03 7.27 -17.45
C MET A 372 6.08 7.18 -18.96
N LEU A 373 7.20 6.77 -19.55
CA LEU A 373 7.28 6.50 -20.98
C LEU A 373 6.32 5.38 -21.39
N ILE A 374 6.27 4.31 -20.61
CA ILE A 374 5.33 3.20 -20.85
C ILE A 374 3.88 3.64 -20.59
N TRP A 375 3.62 4.40 -19.53
CA TRP A 375 2.28 4.90 -19.26
C TRP A 375 1.70 5.74 -20.39
N ARG A 376 2.52 6.48 -21.12
CA ARG A 376 2.10 7.24 -22.32
C ARG A 376 1.61 6.35 -23.45
N THR A 377 2.01 5.08 -23.50
CA THR A 377 1.58 4.12 -24.54
C THR A 377 0.28 3.41 -24.18
N VAL A 378 -0.22 3.59 -22.96
CA VAL A 378 -1.47 2.98 -22.52
C VAL A 378 -2.63 3.67 -23.24
N PRO A 379 -3.48 2.90 -23.96
CA PRO A 379 -4.59 3.48 -24.71
C PRO A 379 -5.58 4.17 -23.76
N GLU A 380 -6.08 5.33 -24.13
CA GLU A 380 -7.24 5.94 -23.48
C GLU A 380 -8.40 4.94 -23.66
N GLY A 381 -8.85 4.32 -22.55
CA GLY A 381 -9.84 3.24 -22.62
C GLY A 381 -11.10 3.65 -23.40
N VAL A 382 -11.78 2.67 -23.95
CA VAL A 382 -13.05 2.89 -24.64
C VAL A 382 -14.00 3.60 -23.66
N GLU A 383 -14.40 4.83 -24.00
CA GLU A 383 -15.45 5.54 -23.28
C GLU A 383 -16.64 4.60 -23.09
N ALA A 384 -17.01 4.32 -21.85
CA ALA A 384 -18.21 3.53 -21.61
C ALA A 384 -19.36 4.25 -22.30
N ALA A 385 -20.03 3.55 -23.22
CA ALA A 385 -21.19 4.10 -23.89
C ALA A 385 -22.12 4.69 -22.81
N PRO A 386 -22.67 5.90 -23.01
CA PRO A 386 -23.55 6.52 -22.03
C PRO A 386 -24.67 5.53 -21.68
N PRO A 387 -25.09 5.48 -20.41
CA PRO A 387 -26.16 4.58 -20.01
C PRO A 387 -27.34 4.78 -20.94
N VAL A 388 -27.78 3.69 -21.59
CA VAL A 388 -28.99 3.70 -22.42
C VAL A 388 -30.09 4.29 -21.55
N GLN A 389 -30.54 5.49 -21.89
CA GLN A 389 -31.75 6.07 -21.31
C GLN A 389 -32.87 5.09 -21.66
N VAL A 390 -33.30 4.33 -20.66
CA VAL A 390 -34.56 3.59 -20.76
C VAL A 390 -35.64 4.70 -20.87
N LEU A 391 -36.05 4.98 -22.08
CA LEU A 391 -37.24 5.77 -22.32
C LEU A 391 -38.40 4.98 -21.71
N GLU A 392 -38.83 5.40 -20.53
CA GLU A 392 -40.12 4.99 -19.97
C GLU A 392 -41.18 5.51 -20.94
N GLY A 393 -41.77 4.58 -21.73
CA GLY A 393 -42.96 4.77 -22.53
C GLY A 393 -44.19 4.45 -21.72
#